data_875becf20e050c63cc8d52d0120f0e0a
#
_entry.id   875becf20e050c63cc8d52d0120f0e0a
#
_cell.length_a   1.000
_cell.length_b   1.000
_cell.length_c   1.000
_cell.angle_alpha   90.00
_cell.angle_beta   90.00
_cell.angle_gamma   90.00
#
_symmetry.space_group_name_H-M   'P 1'
#
loop_
_entity.id
_entity.type
_entity.pdbx_description
1 polymer ?
#
loop_
_entity_poly.entity_id
_entity_poly.type
_entity_poly.pdbx_seq_one_letter_code
_entity_poly.pdbx_strand_id
1 'polypeptide(L)'
;MTGKPPKHDVWKVLETRDVFAAPPWLKVQSQRVALPDGRVVDDYHRVTLPDYAMMFCETEDGRVLVLRQYKHGVGAVSLTFPAGTFNAGEDAFTCAQRELMEETGYVAGEWRSLGRYVTHANAYGNAAHLFHATDCRKVAEANSGDLEEMELLLMTREELFAAAAEGQFMLTSQIGMLALVTHPILGKTVGKKV
;
A
#
# COMPACT_ATOMS: atom_id res chain seq x y z
N MET A 1 -3.65 23.82 25.85
CA MET A 1 -2.29 23.34 26.15
C MET A 1 -1.49 23.28 24.84
N THR A 2 -0.71 24.32 24.54
CA THR A 2 0.13 24.43 23.33
C THR A 2 1.55 24.04 23.67
N GLY A 3 1.74 22.81 24.09
CA GLY A 3 3.09 22.25 24.26
C GLY A 3 3.65 21.90 22.88
N LYS A 4 4.82 22.48 22.55
CA LYS A 4 5.61 22.04 21.41
C LYS A 4 5.84 20.53 21.56
N PRO A 5 5.57 19.69 20.52
CA PRO A 5 5.81 18.25 20.65
C PRO A 5 7.25 18.01 21.09
N PRO A 6 7.50 17.02 21.96
CA PRO A 6 8.86 16.71 22.39
C PRO A 6 9.73 16.48 21.15
N LYS A 7 10.92 17.08 21.12
CA LYS A 7 11.96 16.74 20.13
C LYS A 7 12.37 15.29 20.41
N HIS A 8 11.86 14.38 19.61
CA HIS A 8 12.38 13.01 19.59
C HIS A 8 13.66 13.03 18.75
N ASP A 9 14.79 12.85 19.40
CA ASP A 9 16.05 12.69 18.69
C ASP A 9 16.02 11.40 17.88
N VAL A 10 16.49 11.49 16.63
CA VAL A 10 16.51 10.35 15.71
C VAL A 10 17.64 9.39 16.10
N TRP A 11 17.35 8.10 16.09
CA TRP A 11 18.38 7.07 16.30
C TRP A 11 19.42 7.13 15.18
N LYS A 12 20.69 6.92 15.55
CA LYS A 12 21.80 6.95 14.60
C LYS A 12 22.19 5.51 14.22
N VAL A 13 22.09 5.18 12.94
CA VAL A 13 22.65 3.92 12.43
C VAL A 13 24.17 4.06 12.38
N LEU A 14 24.89 3.20 13.12
CA LEU A 14 26.34 3.15 13.20
C LEU A 14 26.93 2.17 12.19
N GLU A 15 26.26 1.03 12.01
CA GLU A 15 26.68 -0.05 11.12
C GLU A 15 25.45 -0.78 10.58
N THR A 16 25.55 -1.33 9.38
CA THR A 16 24.54 -2.20 8.77
C THR A 16 25.22 -3.42 8.18
N ARG A 17 24.75 -4.61 8.50
CA ARG A 17 25.23 -5.89 7.99
C ARG A 17 24.08 -6.66 7.39
N ASP A 18 24.27 -7.20 6.18
CA ASP A 18 23.31 -8.10 5.55
C ASP A 18 23.34 -9.46 6.28
N VAL A 19 22.17 -9.96 6.67
CA VAL A 19 21.99 -11.26 7.34
C VAL A 19 21.45 -12.30 6.38
N PHE A 20 20.48 -11.91 5.56
CA PHE A 20 19.88 -12.76 4.55
C PHE A 20 19.35 -11.92 3.39
N ALA A 21 19.44 -12.44 2.18
CA ALA A 21 18.83 -11.83 1.01
C ALA A 21 18.30 -12.89 0.04
N ALA A 22 17.08 -12.72 -0.42
CA ALA A 22 16.42 -13.46 -1.47
C ALA A 22 15.80 -12.48 -2.48
N PRO A 23 16.61 -11.83 -3.33
CA PRO A 23 16.10 -10.81 -4.25
C PRO A 23 15.18 -11.42 -5.31
N PRO A 24 14.16 -10.69 -5.78
CA PRO A 24 13.82 -9.31 -5.39
C PRO A 24 12.98 -9.23 -4.11
N TRP A 25 12.59 -10.35 -3.49
CA TRP A 25 11.48 -10.47 -2.55
C TRP A 25 11.80 -10.03 -1.12
N LEU A 26 13.02 -10.29 -0.64
CA LEU A 26 13.32 -10.14 0.78
C LEU A 26 14.79 -9.80 1.02
N LYS A 27 15.03 -8.82 1.92
CA LYS A 27 16.35 -8.55 2.50
C LYS A 27 16.21 -8.36 4.01
N VAL A 28 17.05 -9.06 4.79
CA VAL A 28 17.15 -8.93 6.24
C VAL A 28 18.51 -8.38 6.59
N GLN A 29 18.53 -7.33 7.40
CA GLN A 29 19.75 -6.66 7.86
C GLN A 29 19.77 -6.60 9.39
N SER A 30 20.96 -6.72 9.98
CA SER A 30 21.23 -6.37 11.36
C SER A 30 21.90 -5.01 11.40
N GLN A 31 21.42 -4.11 12.23
CA GLN A 31 21.95 -2.77 12.40
C GLN A 31 22.43 -2.55 13.83
N ARG A 32 23.58 -1.92 13.93
CA ARG A 32 24.05 -1.32 15.19
C ARG A 32 23.55 0.10 15.26
N VAL A 33 22.78 0.43 16.30
CA VAL A 33 22.12 1.75 16.41
C VAL A 33 22.42 2.41 17.74
N ALA A 34 22.72 3.71 17.71
CA ALA A 34 22.85 4.52 18.91
C ALA A 34 21.54 5.23 19.21
N LEU A 35 21.08 5.09 20.45
CA LEU A 35 19.88 5.74 20.96
C LEU A 35 20.21 7.16 21.46
N PRO A 36 19.22 8.05 21.58
CA PRO A 36 19.42 9.42 22.08
C PRO A 36 20.01 9.53 23.49
N ASP A 37 19.78 8.50 24.31
CA ASP A 37 20.27 8.42 25.69
C ASP A 37 21.70 7.86 25.82
N GLY A 38 22.36 7.61 24.68
CA GLY A 38 23.75 7.11 24.62
C GLY A 38 23.87 5.59 24.63
N ARG A 39 22.78 4.83 24.83
CA ARG A 39 22.81 3.36 24.69
C ARG A 39 23.06 2.96 23.25
N VAL A 40 23.69 1.81 23.08
CA VAL A 40 23.89 1.19 21.77
C VAL A 40 23.18 -0.17 21.76
N VAL A 41 22.43 -0.42 20.70
CA VAL A 41 21.81 -1.72 20.39
C VAL A 41 22.57 -2.31 19.21
N ASP A 42 23.15 -3.50 19.37
CA ASP A 42 24.06 -4.10 18.40
C ASP A 42 23.38 -5.00 17.36
N ASP A 43 22.11 -5.36 17.55
CA ASP A 43 21.39 -6.36 16.78
C ASP A 43 19.97 -5.94 16.39
N TYR A 44 19.77 -4.66 16.10
CA TYR A 44 18.47 -4.19 15.63
C TYR A 44 18.17 -4.71 14.22
N HIS A 45 17.15 -5.56 14.09
CA HIS A 45 16.84 -6.20 12.82
C HIS A 45 15.90 -5.36 11.96
N ARG A 46 16.27 -5.21 10.69
CA ARG A 46 15.49 -4.55 9.67
C ARG A 46 15.14 -5.55 8.55
N VAL A 47 13.88 -5.56 8.15
CA VAL A 47 13.38 -6.33 7.00
C VAL A 47 13.02 -5.36 5.89
N THR A 48 13.44 -5.63 4.67
CA THR A 48 13.06 -4.87 3.47
C THR A 48 12.35 -5.81 2.50
N LEU A 49 11.15 -5.43 2.11
CA LEU A 49 10.33 -6.05 1.07
C LEU A 49 10.18 -5.04 -0.08
N PRO A 50 9.78 -5.46 -1.28
CA PRO A 50 9.49 -4.53 -2.38
C PRO A 50 8.43 -3.51 -1.99
N ASP A 51 8.65 -2.24 -2.33
CA ASP A 51 7.62 -1.20 -2.26
C ASP A 51 6.54 -1.51 -3.30
N TYR A 52 5.32 -1.02 -3.10
CA TYR A 52 4.19 -1.26 -3.99
C TYR A 52 3.29 -0.02 -4.13
N ALA A 53 2.56 0.03 -5.24
CA ALA A 53 1.46 0.97 -5.43
C ALA A 53 0.12 0.30 -5.10
N MET A 54 -0.83 1.05 -4.53
CA MET A 54 -2.19 0.60 -4.28
C MET A 54 -3.17 1.72 -4.65
N MET A 55 -4.27 1.35 -5.32
CA MET A 55 -5.17 2.29 -5.92
C MET A 55 -6.62 2.09 -5.45
N PHE A 56 -7.25 3.18 -4.99
CA PHE A 56 -8.70 3.25 -4.85
C PHE A 56 -9.28 3.82 -6.15
N CYS A 57 -9.94 2.97 -6.92
CA CYS A 57 -10.36 3.28 -8.29
C CYS A 57 -11.88 3.37 -8.39
N GLU A 58 -12.41 4.54 -8.80
CA GLU A 58 -13.84 4.80 -8.95
C GLU A 58 -14.21 4.96 -10.42
N THR A 59 -15.26 4.30 -10.85
CA THR A 59 -15.89 4.47 -12.17
C THR A 59 -16.72 5.75 -12.20
N GLU A 60 -17.12 6.20 -13.40
CA GLU A 60 -17.98 7.39 -13.57
C GLU A 60 -19.33 7.27 -12.84
N ASP A 61 -19.87 6.07 -12.68
CA ASP A 61 -21.10 5.80 -11.93
C ASP A 61 -20.88 5.62 -10.42
N GLY A 62 -19.65 5.89 -9.93
CA GLY A 62 -19.31 5.91 -8.51
C GLY A 62 -19.09 4.53 -7.88
N ARG A 63 -18.96 3.46 -8.67
CA ARG A 63 -18.56 2.16 -8.15
C ARG A 63 -17.06 2.05 -8.04
N VAL A 64 -16.62 1.25 -7.09
CA VAL A 64 -15.20 1.04 -6.78
C VAL A 64 -14.75 -0.33 -7.27
N LEU A 65 -13.60 -0.37 -7.93
CA LEU A 65 -12.95 -1.60 -8.36
C LEU A 65 -12.35 -2.30 -7.13
N VAL A 66 -12.75 -3.54 -6.92
CA VAL A 66 -12.29 -4.39 -5.80
C VAL A 66 -11.96 -5.77 -6.37
N LEU A 67 -10.87 -6.34 -5.90
CA LEU A 67 -10.45 -7.70 -6.26
C LEU A 67 -10.77 -8.65 -5.11
N ARG A 68 -11.41 -9.77 -5.42
CA ARG A 68 -11.54 -10.91 -4.51
C ARG A 68 -10.50 -11.94 -4.89
N GLN A 69 -9.56 -12.22 -3.99
CA GLN A 69 -8.43 -13.11 -4.27
C GLN A 69 -7.92 -13.79 -3.01
N TYR A 70 -7.30 -14.96 -3.19
CA TYR A 70 -6.56 -15.61 -2.12
C TYR A 70 -5.29 -14.81 -1.82
N LYS A 71 -4.98 -14.62 -0.54
CA LYS A 71 -3.71 -14.00 -0.10
C LYS A 71 -2.96 -14.97 0.80
N HIS A 72 -1.88 -15.54 0.29
CA HIS A 72 -1.12 -16.59 0.97
C HIS A 72 -0.60 -16.16 2.35
N GLY A 73 -0.16 -14.91 2.51
CA GLY A 73 0.29 -14.37 3.79
C GLY A 73 -0.81 -14.25 4.86
N VAL A 74 -2.08 -14.25 4.43
CA VAL A 74 -3.26 -14.26 5.30
C VAL A 74 -3.80 -15.68 5.46
N GLY A 75 -3.57 -16.56 4.47
CA GLY A 75 -4.11 -17.91 4.40
C GLY A 75 -5.60 -17.98 4.07
N ALA A 76 -6.17 -16.91 3.50
CA ALA A 76 -7.59 -16.81 3.21
C ALA A 76 -7.86 -15.95 1.97
N VAL A 77 -9.10 -16.04 1.45
CA VAL A 77 -9.61 -15.12 0.44
C VAL A 77 -9.97 -13.79 1.11
N SER A 78 -9.48 -12.70 0.54
CA SER A 78 -9.72 -11.34 1.03
C SER A 78 -10.19 -10.44 -0.11
N LEU A 79 -10.97 -9.43 0.21
CA LEU A 79 -11.16 -8.28 -0.66
C LEU A 79 -9.93 -7.37 -0.58
N THR A 80 -9.51 -6.84 -1.73
CA THR A 80 -8.38 -5.92 -1.84
C THR A 80 -8.66 -4.86 -2.90
N PHE A 81 -8.05 -3.69 -2.76
CA PHE A 81 -7.95 -2.74 -3.87
C PHE A 81 -6.82 -3.18 -4.81
N PRO A 82 -6.86 -2.83 -6.11
CA PRO A 82 -5.78 -3.09 -7.05
C PRO A 82 -4.44 -2.61 -6.51
N ALA A 83 -3.40 -3.45 -6.61
CA ALA A 83 -2.10 -3.13 -6.05
C ALA A 83 -1.00 -4.08 -6.56
N GLY A 84 0.16 -3.54 -6.91
CA GLY A 84 1.29 -4.35 -7.28
C GLY A 84 2.64 -3.73 -7.00
N THR A 85 3.70 -4.53 -7.13
CA THR A 85 5.08 -4.14 -6.84
C THR A 85 5.73 -3.44 -8.03
N PHE A 86 6.74 -2.61 -7.74
CA PHE A 86 7.46 -1.89 -8.80
C PHE A 86 8.35 -2.83 -9.60
N ASN A 87 8.34 -2.63 -10.92
CA ASN A 87 9.37 -3.15 -11.79
C ASN A 87 10.70 -2.39 -11.60
N ALA A 88 11.80 -2.96 -12.07
CA ALA A 88 13.11 -2.33 -11.97
C ALA A 88 13.13 -0.96 -12.69
N GLY A 89 13.40 0.11 -11.94
CA GLY A 89 13.44 1.48 -12.44
C GLY A 89 12.08 2.16 -12.64
N GLU A 90 10.99 1.50 -12.24
CA GLU A 90 9.64 2.05 -12.34
C GLU A 90 9.35 3.02 -11.19
N ASP A 91 8.70 4.14 -11.48
CA ASP A 91 8.18 5.03 -10.46
C ASP A 91 6.78 4.58 -9.99
N ALA A 92 6.37 5.12 -8.84
CA ALA A 92 5.13 4.69 -8.19
C ALA A 92 3.86 4.97 -9.01
N PHE A 93 3.86 6.04 -9.79
CA PHE A 93 2.69 6.41 -10.60
C PHE A 93 2.58 5.53 -11.85
N THR A 94 3.70 5.28 -12.52
CA THR A 94 3.77 4.34 -13.65
C THR A 94 3.34 2.93 -13.21
N CYS A 95 3.83 2.46 -12.06
CA CYS A 95 3.40 1.21 -11.46
C CYS A 95 1.88 1.17 -11.24
N ALA A 96 1.30 2.22 -10.63
CA ALA A 96 -0.13 2.28 -10.39
C ALA A 96 -0.97 2.17 -11.68
N GLN A 97 -0.53 2.85 -12.75
CA GLN A 97 -1.23 2.78 -14.04
C GLN A 97 -1.12 1.39 -14.68
N ARG A 98 0.05 0.78 -14.63
CA ARG A 98 0.30 -0.56 -15.16
C ARG A 98 -0.54 -1.61 -14.42
N GLU A 99 -0.47 -1.63 -13.08
CA GLU A 99 -1.19 -2.59 -12.26
C GLU A 99 -2.72 -2.45 -12.40
N LEU A 100 -3.24 -1.22 -12.47
CA LEU A 100 -4.66 -1.00 -12.75
C LEU A 100 -5.09 -1.67 -14.06
N MET A 101 -4.29 -1.49 -15.12
CA MET A 101 -4.56 -2.10 -16.43
C MET A 101 -4.44 -3.63 -16.37
N GLU A 102 -3.36 -4.15 -15.79
CA GLU A 102 -3.06 -5.58 -15.78
C GLU A 102 -4.06 -6.38 -14.93
N GLU A 103 -4.36 -5.90 -13.72
CA GLU A 103 -5.27 -6.59 -12.81
C GLU A 103 -6.75 -6.42 -13.16
N THR A 104 -7.15 -5.34 -13.81
CA THR A 104 -8.58 -5.03 -13.99
C THR A 104 -9.02 -4.78 -15.44
N GLY A 105 -8.10 -4.44 -16.34
CA GLY A 105 -8.41 -3.99 -17.69
C GLY A 105 -8.95 -2.55 -17.76
N TYR A 106 -8.81 -1.76 -16.68
CA TYR A 106 -9.28 -0.38 -16.61
C TYR A 106 -8.14 0.63 -16.75
N VAL A 107 -8.51 1.81 -17.23
CA VAL A 107 -7.69 3.04 -17.16
C VAL A 107 -8.47 4.13 -16.44
N ALA A 108 -7.78 5.08 -15.83
CA ALA A 108 -8.41 6.20 -15.12
C ALA A 108 -8.19 7.53 -15.84
N GLY A 109 -9.18 8.42 -15.76
CA GLY A 109 -9.11 9.76 -16.32
C GLY A 109 -8.36 10.75 -15.42
N GLU A 110 -8.52 10.63 -14.10
CA GLU A 110 -7.86 11.50 -13.13
C GLU A 110 -7.17 10.70 -12.03
N TRP A 111 -6.06 11.23 -11.51
CA TRP A 111 -5.26 10.62 -10.47
C TRP A 111 -4.89 11.61 -9.37
N ARG A 112 -4.89 11.14 -8.14
CA ARG A 112 -4.43 11.88 -6.97
C ARG A 112 -3.54 10.99 -6.12
N SER A 113 -2.29 11.40 -5.89
CA SER A 113 -1.41 10.71 -4.94
C SER A 113 -1.89 11.00 -3.52
N LEU A 114 -2.12 9.97 -2.73
CA LEU A 114 -2.47 10.05 -1.32
C LEU A 114 -1.26 10.01 -0.40
N GLY A 115 -0.07 9.77 -0.96
CA GLY A 115 1.19 9.75 -0.22
C GLY A 115 1.82 8.36 -0.11
N ARG A 116 2.93 8.33 0.61
CA ARG A 116 3.74 7.13 0.87
C ARG A 116 3.71 6.79 2.35
N TYR A 117 3.38 5.55 2.67
CA TYR A 117 3.23 5.07 4.04
C TYR A 117 4.07 3.81 4.27
N VAL A 118 4.83 3.77 5.37
CA VAL A 118 5.60 2.58 5.77
C VAL A 118 4.66 1.58 6.43
N THR A 119 4.77 0.31 6.06
CA THR A 119 3.86 -0.73 6.54
C THR A 119 4.23 -1.28 7.92
N HIS A 120 5.49 -1.17 8.32
CA HIS A 120 6.00 -1.70 9.59
C HIS A 120 6.90 -0.70 10.30
N ALA A 121 6.44 -0.14 11.41
CA ALA A 121 7.13 0.94 12.12
C ALA A 121 8.52 0.52 12.66
N ASN A 122 8.66 -0.69 13.20
CA ASN A 122 9.89 -1.13 13.86
C ASN A 122 10.88 -1.81 12.90
N ALA A 123 10.38 -2.61 11.95
CA ALA A 123 11.22 -3.39 11.05
C ALA A 123 11.32 -2.82 9.63
N TYR A 124 10.60 -1.76 9.31
CA TYR A 124 10.40 -1.16 8.01
C TYR A 124 9.43 -1.98 7.12
N GLY A 125 9.73 -3.22 6.76
CA GLY A 125 8.98 -4.00 5.76
C GLY A 125 9.13 -3.38 4.36
N ASN A 126 8.09 -2.67 3.91
CA ASN A 126 8.04 -1.92 2.66
C ASN A 126 7.27 -0.61 2.83
N ALA A 127 7.15 0.14 1.75
CA ALA A 127 6.24 1.28 1.69
C ALA A 127 5.12 1.05 0.67
N ALA A 128 3.92 1.46 1.05
CA ALA A 128 2.77 1.58 0.18
C ALA A 128 2.70 2.99 -0.41
N HIS A 129 2.65 3.11 -1.72
CA HIS A 129 2.37 4.34 -2.44
C HIS A 129 0.91 4.33 -2.83
N LEU A 130 0.12 5.22 -2.23
CA LEU A 130 -1.32 5.19 -2.33
C LEU A 130 -1.84 6.21 -3.34
N PHE A 131 -2.78 5.80 -4.17
CA PHE A 131 -3.42 6.64 -5.19
C PHE A 131 -4.94 6.54 -5.12
N HIS A 132 -5.60 7.63 -5.44
CA HIS A 132 -7.02 7.67 -5.75
C HIS A 132 -7.18 7.99 -7.23
N ALA A 133 -7.86 7.12 -7.96
CA ALA A 133 -8.13 7.24 -9.37
C ALA A 133 -9.63 7.37 -9.61
N THR A 134 -10.04 8.29 -10.48
CA THR A 134 -11.45 8.50 -10.84
C THR A 134 -11.64 8.44 -12.35
N ASP A 135 -12.89 8.42 -12.77
CA ASP A 135 -13.28 8.26 -14.17
C ASP A 135 -12.69 6.98 -14.78
N CYS A 136 -12.71 5.91 -13.99
CA CYS A 136 -12.19 4.62 -14.41
C CYS A 136 -13.13 3.97 -15.43
N ARG A 137 -12.57 3.54 -16.57
CA ARG A 137 -13.31 2.90 -17.65
C ARG A 137 -12.60 1.63 -18.12
N LYS A 138 -13.36 0.58 -18.41
CA LYS A 138 -12.82 -0.67 -18.96
C LYS A 138 -12.40 -0.47 -20.40
N VAL A 139 -11.18 -0.88 -20.74
CA VAL A 139 -10.63 -0.79 -22.10
C VAL A 139 -10.09 -2.13 -22.62
N ALA A 140 -9.86 -3.10 -21.74
CA ALA A 140 -9.36 -4.43 -22.06
C ALA A 140 -9.90 -5.47 -21.09
N GLU A 141 -9.62 -6.75 -21.34
CA GLU A 141 -9.72 -7.78 -20.33
C GLU A 141 -8.49 -7.77 -19.43
N ALA A 142 -8.68 -8.14 -18.15
CA ALA A 142 -7.59 -8.25 -17.20
C ALA A 142 -6.58 -9.33 -17.62
N ASN A 143 -5.30 -9.07 -17.44
CA ASN A 143 -4.20 -10.00 -17.75
C ASN A 143 -2.99 -9.72 -16.85
N SER A 144 -3.12 -9.99 -15.56
CA SER A 144 -2.07 -9.71 -14.58
C SER A 144 -0.90 -10.69 -14.67
N GLY A 145 -1.14 -11.93 -15.08
CA GLY A 145 -0.15 -13.00 -15.04
C GLY A 145 0.21 -13.45 -13.63
N ASP A 146 -0.55 -13.03 -12.61
CA ASP A 146 -0.35 -13.43 -11.22
C ASP A 146 -0.66 -14.90 -10.97
N LEU A 147 -0.12 -15.43 -9.87
CA LEU A 147 -0.35 -16.82 -9.46
C LEU A 147 -1.77 -17.01 -8.89
N GLU A 148 -2.35 -15.97 -8.33
CA GLU A 148 -3.68 -16.00 -7.75
C GLU A 148 -4.75 -15.70 -8.80
N GLU A 149 -5.83 -16.49 -8.77
CA GLU A 149 -7.05 -16.13 -9.48
C GLU A 149 -7.71 -14.92 -8.83
N MET A 150 -8.03 -13.91 -9.63
CA MET A 150 -8.67 -12.68 -9.18
C MET A 150 -10.06 -12.53 -9.79
N GLU A 151 -11.04 -12.27 -8.94
CA GLU A 151 -12.38 -11.87 -9.36
C GLU A 151 -12.53 -10.35 -9.19
N LEU A 152 -12.76 -9.64 -10.29
CA LEU A 152 -13.04 -8.21 -10.26
C LEU A 152 -14.51 -7.96 -9.87
N LEU A 153 -14.72 -7.19 -8.84
CA LEU A 153 -15.99 -6.71 -8.35
C LEU A 153 -16.11 -5.20 -8.54
N LEU A 154 -17.31 -4.73 -8.86
CA LEU A 154 -17.68 -3.32 -8.87
C LEU A 154 -18.64 -3.08 -7.69
N MET A 155 -18.15 -2.49 -6.62
CA MET A 155 -18.88 -2.31 -5.36
C MET A 155 -19.27 -0.84 -5.15
N THR A 156 -20.47 -0.63 -4.59
CA THR A 156 -20.84 0.69 -4.05
C THR A 156 -20.06 0.97 -2.77
N ARG A 157 -20.07 2.24 -2.32
CA ARG A 157 -19.41 2.60 -1.05
C ARG A 157 -20.09 1.92 0.14
N GLU A 158 -21.42 1.75 0.10
CA GLU A 158 -22.20 1.06 1.12
C GLU A 158 -21.79 -0.41 1.23
N GLU A 159 -21.64 -1.09 0.10
CA GLU A 159 -21.16 -2.49 0.04
C GLU A 159 -19.73 -2.62 0.56
N LEU A 160 -18.85 -1.64 0.26
CA LEU A 160 -17.50 -1.62 0.79
C LEU A 160 -17.47 -1.52 2.32
N PHE A 161 -18.30 -0.63 2.90
CA PHE A 161 -18.38 -0.49 4.35
C PHE A 161 -18.98 -1.72 5.03
N ALA A 162 -20.01 -2.32 4.42
CA ALA A 162 -20.58 -3.57 4.91
C ALA A 162 -19.55 -4.70 4.90
N ALA A 163 -18.84 -4.89 3.79
CA ALA A 163 -17.78 -5.88 3.65
C ALA A 163 -16.61 -5.65 4.64
N ALA A 164 -16.25 -4.38 4.89
CA ALA A 164 -15.23 -4.05 5.87
C ALA A 164 -15.69 -4.36 7.30
N ALA A 165 -16.94 -4.07 7.63
CA ALA A 165 -17.53 -4.39 8.93
C ALA A 165 -17.64 -5.91 9.18
N GLU A 166 -17.84 -6.70 8.12
CA GLU A 166 -17.85 -8.16 8.15
C GLU A 166 -16.44 -8.80 8.13
N GLY A 167 -15.37 -7.98 8.06
CA GLY A 167 -13.99 -8.47 8.08
C GLY A 167 -13.52 -9.06 6.75
N GLN A 168 -14.18 -8.79 5.64
CA GLN A 168 -13.79 -9.29 4.32
C GLN A 168 -12.50 -8.62 3.78
N PHE A 169 -12.15 -7.41 4.26
CA PHE A 169 -10.86 -6.78 4.04
C PHE A 169 -9.91 -7.15 5.18
N MET A 170 -9.07 -8.16 4.98
CA MET A 170 -8.23 -8.73 6.04
C MET A 170 -6.87 -8.04 6.23
N LEU A 171 -6.55 -7.04 5.40
CA LEU A 171 -5.28 -6.31 5.43
C LEU A 171 -5.48 -4.89 5.96
N THR A 172 -4.70 -4.48 6.94
CA THR A 172 -4.76 -3.12 7.53
C THR A 172 -4.57 -2.01 6.48
N SER A 173 -3.72 -2.26 5.46
CA SER A 173 -3.51 -1.30 4.36
C SER A 173 -4.78 -1.01 3.56
N GLN A 174 -5.63 -2.02 3.37
CA GLN A 174 -6.92 -1.87 2.67
C GLN A 174 -7.90 -1.02 3.48
N ILE A 175 -8.00 -1.28 4.78
CA ILE A 175 -8.82 -0.48 5.70
C ILE A 175 -8.29 0.96 5.78
N GLY A 176 -6.96 1.14 5.81
CA GLY A 176 -6.33 2.46 5.76
C GLY A 176 -6.66 3.23 4.48
N MET A 177 -6.62 2.57 3.32
CA MET A 177 -7.00 3.15 2.03
C MET A 177 -8.47 3.58 2.04
N LEU A 178 -9.38 2.70 2.45
CA LEU A 178 -10.81 2.99 2.55
C LEU A 178 -11.04 4.25 3.40
N ALA A 179 -10.42 4.33 4.58
CA ALA A 179 -10.53 5.48 5.47
C ALA A 179 -9.96 6.76 4.84
N LEU A 180 -8.79 6.71 4.20
CA LEU A 180 -8.15 7.87 3.58
C LEU A 180 -9.00 8.51 2.47
N VAL A 181 -9.70 7.69 1.69
CA VAL A 181 -10.50 8.20 0.56
C VAL A 181 -11.90 8.61 1.00
N THR A 182 -12.54 7.82 1.85
CA THR A 182 -13.97 8.00 2.14
C THR A 182 -14.27 8.88 3.35
N HIS A 183 -13.31 9.08 4.26
CA HIS A 183 -13.52 9.92 5.42
C HIS A 183 -13.68 11.41 5.04
N PRO A 184 -14.73 12.13 5.51
CA PRO A 184 -15.07 13.47 5.04
C PRO A 184 -13.96 14.52 5.19
N ILE A 185 -13.10 14.36 6.18
CA ILE A 185 -11.97 15.27 6.43
C ILE A 185 -10.74 14.77 5.67
N LEU A 186 -10.34 13.49 5.88
CA LEU A 186 -9.11 12.93 5.27
C LEU A 186 -9.18 12.94 3.75
N GLY A 187 -10.30 12.54 3.16
CA GLY A 187 -10.49 12.52 1.72
C GLY A 187 -10.36 13.89 1.04
N LYS A 188 -10.56 15.00 1.77
CA LYS A 188 -10.39 16.36 1.25
C LYS A 188 -9.00 16.94 1.44
N THR A 189 -8.26 16.49 2.46
CA THR A 189 -7.01 17.11 2.90
C THR A 189 -5.77 16.33 2.48
N VAL A 190 -5.91 15.05 2.19
CA VAL A 190 -4.81 14.16 1.79
C VAL A 190 -4.73 14.07 0.27
N GLY A 191 -3.53 14.25 -0.26
CA GLY A 191 -3.20 14.00 -1.65
C GLY A 191 -2.98 15.25 -2.52
N LYS A 192 -2.24 15.02 -3.61
CA LYS A 192 -1.95 16.01 -4.66
C LYS A 192 -2.30 15.40 -6.01
N LYS A 193 -2.84 16.22 -6.93
CA LYS A 193 -3.06 15.79 -8.32
C LYS A 193 -1.71 15.44 -8.96
N VAL A 194 -1.64 14.33 -9.68
CA VAL A 194 -0.47 13.81 -10.42
C VAL A 194 -0.79 13.70 -11.90
#